data_3460823087d3ac9cd3d1a21f3d39d367
#
_entry.id   3460823087d3ac9cd3d1a21f3d39d367
#
_cell.length_a   1.000
_cell.length_b   1.000
_cell.length_c   1.000
_cell.angle_alpha   90.00
_cell.angle_beta   90.00
_cell.angle_gamma   90.00
#
_symmetry.space_group_name_H-M   'P 1'
#
loop_
_entity.id
_entity.type
_entity.pdbx_description
1 polymer ?
#
loop_
_entity_poly.entity_id
_entity_poly.type
_entity_poly.pdbx_seq_one_letter_code
_entity_poly.pdbx_strand_id
1 'polypeptide(L)'
;MRVLLAGGGSAGHTSPLLATADALRRLDPATEITCLGTREGLEARLVPEAGLPLEIVPRLPLPRRPGPDLLRTPSRLRAARAAALEVVDRVRPDVVVGFGGYVSVPAYLAARRRSLPIVVHEGNAIPGIANKLGARMTSHVATSFPDTVLPHAVVTGLPIRRLISTMDRGALRTEAMASFGLRDDLPTLLVTGGSQGAARINAAVSGAAGDLAAAGVQVLHVVGPKHGLDVASGEVPYVVLNYVDRMDLAYAAADAVLCRSGSNTVTEVAGVGLPAIYVPLPIGNGEQSLNARPVIDAGGGLLVADAALTPEWVAATVPGLLTDPDRLAGMGAAARGIIPLDADEILARMILDAGAAR
;
A
#
# COMPACT_ATOMS: atom_id res chain seq x y z
N MET A 1 -6.85 25.59 -7.40
CA MET A 1 -6.57 24.60 -8.48
C MET A 1 -7.58 23.47 -8.43
N ARG A 2 -7.96 22.85 -9.57
CA ARG A 2 -8.83 21.66 -9.61
C ARG A 2 -8.02 20.45 -10.05
N VAL A 3 -8.03 19.41 -9.24
CA VAL A 3 -7.21 18.20 -9.44
C VAL A 3 -8.13 17.00 -9.59
N LEU A 4 -7.93 16.19 -10.64
CA LEU A 4 -8.61 14.92 -10.84
C LEU A 4 -7.65 13.77 -10.54
N LEU A 5 -7.90 13.03 -9.45
CA LEU A 5 -7.09 11.88 -9.03
C LEU A 5 -7.74 10.58 -9.51
N ALA A 6 -7.07 9.82 -10.37
CA ALA A 6 -7.56 8.56 -10.93
C ALA A 6 -6.77 7.37 -10.37
N GLY A 7 -7.44 6.50 -9.65
CA GLY A 7 -6.83 5.30 -9.07
C GLY A 7 -7.86 4.42 -8.40
N GLY A 8 -7.69 3.12 -8.45
CA GLY A 8 -8.67 2.25 -7.83
C GLY A 8 -8.44 0.76 -8.07
N GLY A 9 -9.41 -0.03 -7.61
CA GLY A 9 -9.44 -1.48 -7.66
C GLY A 9 -8.79 -2.14 -6.45
N SER A 10 -7.70 -1.62 -5.93
CA SER A 10 -6.97 -2.19 -4.79
C SER A 10 -6.45 -1.11 -3.84
N ALA A 11 -6.13 -1.50 -2.60
CA ALA A 11 -5.49 -0.61 -1.63
C ALA A 11 -4.16 -0.02 -2.15
N GLY A 12 -3.42 -0.78 -2.98
CA GLY A 12 -2.16 -0.32 -3.58
C GLY A 12 -2.28 0.96 -4.42
N HIS A 13 -3.44 1.23 -4.99
CA HIS A 13 -3.70 2.46 -5.77
C HIS A 13 -4.50 3.49 -4.98
N THR A 14 -5.43 3.03 -4.13
CA THR A 14 -6.35 3.92 -3.40
C THR A 14 -5.66 4.61 -2.22
N SER A 15 -4.79 3.90 -1.48
CA SER A 15 -4.10 4.49 -0.32
C SER A 15 -3.15 5.64 -0.70
N PRO A 16 -2.26 5.50 -1.71
CA PRO A 16 -1.43 6.62 -2.17
C PRO A 16 -2.24 7.80 -2.71
N LEU A 17 -3.36 7.52 -3.40
CA LEU A 17 -4.27 8.56 -3.89
C LEU A 17 -4.82 9.39 -2.72
N LEU A 18 -5.30 8.74 -1.66
CA LEU A 18 -5.85 9.42 -0.48
C LEU A 18 -4.79 10.19 0.31
N ALA A 19 -3.58 9.62 0.46
CA ALA A 19 -2.46 10.31 1.10
C ALA A 19 -2.05 11.56 0.33
N THR A 20 -2.02 11.48 -1.01
CA THR A 20 -1.73 12.64 -1.87
C THR A 20 -2.83 13.69 -1.80
N ALA A 21 -4.11 13.28 -1.73
CA ALA A 21 -5.22 14.20 -1.59
C ALA A 21 -5.14 14.98 -0.26
N ASP A 22 -4.76 14.31 0.83
CA ASP A 22 -4.51 14.96 2.12
C ASP A 22 -3.36 15.97 2.04
N ALA A 23 -2.24 15.59 1.42
CA ALA A 23 -1.10 16.49 1.22
C ALA A 23 -1.44 17.72 0.37
N LEU A 24 -2.21 17.54 -0.71
CA LEU A 24 -2.68 18.65 -1.55
C LEU A 24 -3.52 19.65 -0.73
N ARG A 25 -4.47 19.16 0.09
CA ARG A 25 -5.29 20.03 0.96
C ARG A 25 -4.47 20.76 2.03
N ARG A 26 -3.38 20.15 2.51
CA ARG A 26 -2.47 20.78 3.47
C ARG A 26 -1.61 21.86 2.84
N LEU A 27 -1.11 21.62 1.62
CA LEU A 27 -0.25 22.57 0.91
C LEU A 27 -1.02 23.75 0.29
N ASP A 28 -2.21 23.48 -0.24
CA ASP A 28 -3.11 24.48 -0.80
C ASP A 28 -4.58 24.13 -0.45
N PRO A 29 -5.11 24.69 0.66
CA PRO A 29 -6.50 24.44 1.09
C PRO A 29 -7.57 24.88 0.06
N ALA A 30 -7.22 25.71 -0.91
CA ALA A 30 -8.11 26.12 -2.00
C ALA A 30 -8.16 25.10 -3.15
N THR A 31 -7.37 24.02 -3.09
CA THR A 31 -7.38 22.98 -4.11
C THR A 31 -8.67 22.16 -4.03
N GLU A 32 -9.42 22.15 -5.12
CA GLU A 32 -10.59 21.32 -5.31
C GLU A 32 -10.17 19.95 -5.86
N ILE A 33 -10.46 18.88 -5.11
CA ILE A 33 -10.04 17.52 -5.45
C ILE A 33 -11.27 16.70 -5.80
N THR A 34 -11.25 16.05 -6.95
CA THR A 34 -12.22 15.04 -7.38
C THR A 34 -11.49 13.73 -7.66
N CYS A 35 -12.03 12.62 -7.19
CA CYS A 35 -11.49 11.30 -7.47
C CYS A 35 -12.27 10.62 -8.60
N LEU A 36 -11.59 9.81 -9.41
CA LEU A 36 -12.17 8.97 -10.45
C LEU A 36 -11.94 7.49 -10.11
N GLY A 37 -13.01 6.72 -10.03
CA GLY A 37 -12.99 5.33 -9.61
C GLY A 37 -14.01 4.46 -10.31
N THR A 38 -14.20 3.24 -9.81
CA THR A 38 -15.23 2.29 -10.22
C THR A 38 -16.15 1.96 -9.06
N ARG A 39 -17.33 1.40 -9.34
CA ARG A 39 -18.30 1.00 -8.29
C ARG A 39 -17.85 -0.20 -7.48
N GLU A 40 -17.03 -1.07 -8.09
CA GLU A 40 -16.63 -2.36 -7.51
C GLU A 40 -15.27 -2.30 -6.78
N GLY A 41 -14.55 -1.19 -6.88
CA GLY A 41 -13.24 -1.03 -6.26
C GLY A 41 -13.33 -0.56 -4.81
N LEU A 42 -12.21 -0.67 -4.09
CA LEU A 42 -12.10 -0.16 -2.72
C LEU A 42 -12.31 1.36 -2.63
N GLU A 43 -12.02 2.08 -3.69
CA GLU A 43 -12.24 3.52 -3.82
C GLU A 43 -13.70 3.92 -3.64
N ALA A 44 -14.65 3.05 -4.01
CA ALA A 44 -16.08 3.31 -3.86
C ALA A 44 -16.51 3.53 -2.40
N ARG A 45 -15.77 2.93 -1.46
CA ARG A 45 -15.98 3.09 -0.02
C ARG A 45 -15.01 4.14 0.57
N LEU A 46 -13.71 3.98 0.33
CA LEU A 46 -12.68 4.74 1.02
C LEU A 46 -12.63 6.23 0.62
N VAL A 47 -12.95 6.56 -0.64
CA VAL A 47 -12.93 7.96 -1.11
C VAL A 47 -14.03 8.80 -0.45
N PRO A 48 -15.31 8.37 -0.43
CA PRO A 48 -16.36 9.07 0.32
C PRO A 48 -16.09 9.13 1.83
N GLU A 49 -15.58 8.05 2.44
CA GLU A 49 -15.18 8.03 3.86
C GLU A 49 -14.11 9.10 4.17
N ALA A 50 -13.24 9.43 3.22
CA ALA A 50 -12.25 10.50 3.32
C ALA A 50 -12.83 11.91 3.02
N GLY A 51 -14.14 12.03 2.80
CA GLY A 51 -14.79 13.31 2.48
C GLY A 51 -14.40 13.88 1.12
N LEU A 52 -14.11 13.01 0.15
CA LEU A 52 -13.76 13.38 -1.22
C LEU A 52 -14.89 13.00 -2.19
N PRO A 53 -15.19 13.85 -3.18
CA PRO A 53 -16.12 13.51 -4.25
C PRO A 53 -15.54 12.42 -5.14
N LEU A 54 -16.37 11.40 -5.46
CA LEU A 54 -16.01 10.29 -6.32
C LEU A 54 -16.88 10.27 -7.57
N GLU A 55 -16.25 10.39 -8.72
CA GLU A 55 -16.84 10.17 -10.03
C GLU A 55 -16.61 8.73 -10.50
N ILE A 56 -17.61 8.13 -11.10
CA ILE A 56 -17.60 6.72 -11.47
C ILE A 56 -17.46 6.55 -12.97
N VAL A 57 -16.53 5.71 -13.39
CA VAL A 57 -16.41 5.23 -14.77
C VAL A 57 -16.63 3.73 -14.87
N PRO A 58 -17.09 3.22 -16.02
CA PRO A 58 -17.21 1.79 -16.23
C PRO A 58 -15.87 1.07 -16.03
N ARG A 59 -15.90 -0.07 -15.35
CA ARG A 59 -14.72 -0.90 -15.15
C ARG A 59 -14.17 -1.38 -16.48
N LEU A 60 -12.85 -1.23 -16.69
CA LEU A 60 -12.13 -1.71 -17.87
C LEU A 60 -11.24 -2.91 -17.47
N PRO A 61 -11.76 -4.14 -17.43
CA PRO A 61 -10.92 -5.30 -17.20
C PRO A 61 -10.03 -5.53 -18.43
N LEU A 62 -8.71 -5.49 -18.22
CA LEU A 62 -7.75 -5.90 -19.24
C LEU A 62 -7.49 -7.40 -19.06
N PRO A 63 -7.88 -8.24 -20.03
CA PRO A 63 -7.66 -9.67 -19.96
C PRO A 63 -6.15 -9.97 -19.90
N ARG A 64 -5.73 -10.77 -18.94
CA ARG A 64 -4.33 -11.22 -18.81
C ARG A 64 -4.03 -12.41 -19.71
N ARG A 65 -5.04 -13.06 -20.27
CA ARG A 65 -4.93 -14.20 -21.19
C ARG A 65 -5.81 -13.96 -22.43
N PRO A 66 -5.42 -14.47 -23.60
CA PRO A 66 -6.29 -14.47 -24.78
C PRO A 66 -7.61 -15.20 -24.50
N GLY A 67 -8.74 -14.57 -24.85
CA GLY A 67 -10.07 -15.13 -24.63
C GLY A 67 -11.16 -14.25 -25.24
N PRO A 68 -12.45 -14.67 -25.23
CA PRO A 68 -13.57 -13.93 -25.81
C PRO A 68 -13.73 -12.51 -25.26
N ASP A 69 -13.30 -12.26 -24.02
CA ASP A 69 -13.31 -10.93 -23.39
C ASP A 69 -12.36 -9.93 -24.07
N LEU A 70 -11.34 -10.40 -24.77
CA LEU A 70 -10.44 -9.53 -25.54
C LEU A 70 -11.17 -8.83 -26.69
N LEU A 71 -12.15 -9.49 -27.32
CA LEU A 71 -12.97 -8.91 -28.39
C LEU A 71 -13.89 -7.77 -27.88
N ARG A 72 -14.27 -7.79 -26.61
CA ARG A 72 -15.10 -6.75 -25.97
C ARG A 72 -14.29 -5.60 -25.42
N THR A 73 -12.97 -5.73 -25.32
CA THR A 73 -12.09 -4.69 -24.76
C THR A 73 -12.17 -3.36 -25.51
N PRO A 74 -12.21 -3.29 -26.86
CA PRO A 74 -12.31 -2.02 -27.56
C PRO A 74 -13.59 -1.23 -27.27
N SER A 75 -14.75 -1.92 -27.19
CA SER A 75 -16.03 -1.26 -26.87
C SER A 75 -16.06 -0.78 -25.42
N ARG A 76 -15.57 -1.58 -24.48
CA ARG A 76 -15.43 -1.20 -23.05
C ARG A 76 -14.48 -0.01 -22.88
N LEU A 77 -13.35 0.02 -23.60
CA LEU A 77 -12.41 1.14 -23.58
C LEU A 77 -13.05 2.42 -24.11
N ARG A 78 -13.84 2.33 -25.21
CA ARG A 78 -14.57 3.49 -25.74
C ARG A 78 -15.58 4.03 -24.74
N ALA A 79 -16.35 3.16 -24.08
CA ALA A 79 -17.33 3.54 -23.06
C ALA A 79 -16.64 4.18 -21.85
N ALA A 80 -15.60 3.57 -21.31
CA ALA A 80 -14.85 4.11 -20.17
C ALA A 80 -14.19 5.46 -20.51
N ARG A 81 -13.63 5.60 -21.72
CA ARG A 81 -13.07 6.87 -22.20
C ARG A 81 -14.13 7.95 -22.37
N ALA A 82 -15.31 7.61 -22.92
CA ALA A 82 -16.40 8.57 -23.06
C ALA A 82 -16.86 9.08 -21.69
N ALA A 83 -17.09 8.18 -20.74
CA ALA A 83 -17.43 8.55 -19.38
C ALA A 83 -16.35 9.41 -18.70
N ALA A 84 -15.06 9.07 -18.86
CA ALA A 84 -13.97 9.88 -18.33
C ALA A 84 -13.90 11.27 -18.97
N LEU A 85 -14.22 11.41 -20.27
CA LEU A 85 -14.31 12.71 -20.94
C LEU A 85 -15.46 13.55 -20.40
N GLU A 86 -16.63 12.97 -20.16
CA GLU A 86 -17.76 13.65 -19.53
C GLU A 86 -17.42 14.16 -18.13
N VAL A 87 -16.69 13.36 -17.35
CA VAL A 87 -16.20 13.78 -16.03
C VAL A 87 -15.21 14.95 -16.15
N VAL A 88 -14.23 14.86 -17.05
CA VAL A 88 -13.24 15.93 -17.29
C VAL A 88 -13.95 17.22 -17.74
N ASP A 89 -14.95 17.13 -18.61
CA ASP A 89 -15.70 18.29 -19.11
C ASP A 89 -16.54 18.96 -18.01
N ARG A 90 -17.06 18.16 -17.06
CA ARG A 90 -17.86 18.64 -15.92
C ARG A 90 -16.98 19.22 -14.81
N VAL A 91 -15.94 18.50 -14.40
CA VAL A 91 -15.02 18.89 -13.32
C VAL A 91 -14.08 20.02 -13.76
N ARG A 92 -13.70 20.03 -15.04
CA ARG A 92 -12.73 20.97 -15.63
C ARG A 92 -11.42 21.02 -14.84
N PRO A 93 -10.75 19.88 -14.64
CA PRO A 93 -9.52 19.85 -13.86
C PRO A 93 -8.40 20.60 -14.56
N ASP A 94 -7.50 21.18 -13.78
CA ASP A 94 -6.27 21.82 -14.26
C ASP A 94 -5.17 20.78 -14.50
N VAL A 95 -5.22 19.65 -13.77
CA VAL A 95 -4.29 18.51 -13.88
C VAL A 95 -5.00 17.19 -13.61
N VAL A 96 -4.58 16.13 -14.29
CA VAL A 96 -5.05 14.74 -14.08
C VAL A 96 -3.91 13.89 -13.56
N VAL A 97 -4.14 13.20 -12.44
CA VAL A 97 -3.14 12.35 -11.79
C VAL A 97 -3.60 10.89 -11.85
N GLY A 98 -2.71 9.98 -12.24
CA GLY A 98 -3.02 8.56 -12.24
C GLY A 98 -2.12 7.78 -11.28
N PHE A 99 -2.74 6.95 -10.44
CA PHE A 99 -2.07 6.06 -9.47
C PHE A 99 -2.01 4.60 -9.95
N GLY A 100 -2.39 4.35 -11.20
CA GLY A 100 -2.49 3.00 -11.73
C GLY A 100 -3.89 2.39 -11.61
N GLY A 101 -3.97 1.09 -11.88
CA GLY A 101 -5.24 0.41 -12.03
C GLY A 101 -5.94 0.73 -13.35
N TYR A 102 -7.07 0.06 -13.58
CA TYR A 102 -7.78 0.18 -14.86
C TYR A 102 -8.44 1.55 -15.08
N VAL A 103 -8.65 2.30 -14.02
CA VAL A 103 -9.26 3.64 -14.02
C VAL A 103 -8.33 4.69 -14.62
N SER A 104 -7.02 4.55 -14.43
CA SER A 104 -6.05 5.54 -14.91
C SER A 104 -5.96 5.62 -16.44
N VAL A 105 -6.19 4.51 -17.16
CA VAL A 105 -6.13 4.50 -18.63
C VAL A 105 -7.15 5.45 -19.26
N PRO A 106 -8.48 5.34 -18.99
CA PRO A 106 -9.45 6.29 -19.53
C PRO A 106 -9.21 7.73 -19.06
N ALA A 107 -8.71 7.94 -17.83
CA ALA A 107 -8.35 9.27 -17.34
C ALA A 107 -7.21 9.90 -18.15
N TYR A 108 -6.13 9.17 -18.42
CA TYR A 108 -5.02 9.64 -19.27
C TYR A 108 -5.48 9.96 -20.69
N LEU A 109 -6.32 9.12 -21.28
CA LEU A 109 -6.85 9.34 -22.64
C LEU A 109 -7.78 10.57 -22.71
N ALA A 110 -8.56 10.80 -21.66
CA ALA A 110 -9.42 11.98 -21.54
C ALA A 110 -8.58 13.26 -21.37
N ALA A 111 -7.58 13.23 -20.46
CA ALA A 111 -6.65 14.32 -20.23
C ALA A 111 -5.91 14.72 -21.52
N ARG A 112 -5.33 13.74 -22.23
CA ARG A 112 -4.66 13.97 -23.52
C ARG A 112 -5.59 14.60 -24.57
N ARG A 113 -6.86 14.16 -24.62
CA ARG A 113 -7.85 14.70 -25.56
C ARG A 113 -8.18 16.17 -25.29
N ARG A 114 -8.05 16.60 -24.04
CA ARG A 114 -8.28 18.00 -23.59
C ARG A 114 -7.00 18.81 -23.38
N SER A 115 -5.85 18.26 -23.79
CA SER A 115 -4.53 18.89 -23.61
C SER A 115 -4.27 19.29 -22.16
N LEU A 116 -4.72 18.46 -21.21
CA LEU A 116 -4.48 18.66 -19.78
C LEU A 116 -3.15 18.04 -19.36
N PRO A 117 -2.42 18.68 -18.44
CA PRO A 117 -1.27 18.08 -17.80
C PRO A 117 -1.62 16.74 -17.15
N ILE A 118 -0.71 15.77 -17.25
CA ILE A 118 -0.83 14.44 -16.66
C ILE A 118 0.33 14.26 -15.71
N VAL A 119 0.04 13.78 -14.49
CA VAL A 119 1.05 13.27 -13.56
C VAL A 119 0.79 11.77 -13.37
N VAL A 120 1.85 10.98 -13.43
CA VAL A 120 1.78 9.52 -13.21
C VAL A 120 2.52 9.19 -11.94
N HIS A 121 1.89 8.43 -11.04
CA HIS A 121 2.55 7.84 -9.89
C HIS A 121 2.52 6.31 -9.98
N GLU A 122 3.71 5.68 -9.94
CA GLU A 122 3.85 4.22 -9.90
C GLU A 122 4.28 3.75 -8.51
N GLY A 123 3.40 3.00 -7.88
CA GLY A 123 3.58 2.52 -6.52
C GLY A 123 4.40 1.23 -6.38
N ASN A 124 4.68 0.50 -7.45
CA ASN A 124 5.40 -0.78 -7.39
C ASN A 124 6.73 -0.73 -8.14
N ALA A 125 7.66 -1.61 -7.77
CA ALA A 125 8.93 -1.78 -8.46
C ALA A 125 8.76 -2.23 -9.93
N ILE A 126 7.73 -3.05 -10.22
CA ILE A 126 7.36 -3.39 -11.60
C ILE A 126 6.16 -2.54 -12.03
N PRO A 127 6.35 -1.63 -13.00
CA PRO A 127 5.27 -0.73 -13.39
C PRO A 127 4.12 -1.43 -14.09
N GLY A 128 2.90 -1.02 -13.72
CA GLY A 128 1.65 -1.50 -14.32
C GLY A 128 1.45 -0.99 -15.76
N ILE A 129 0.64 -1.71 -16.54
CA ILE A 129 0.36 -1.37 -17.96
C ILE A 129 -0.24 0.03 -18.09
N ALA A 130 -1.12 0.42 -17.17
CA ALA A 130 -1.74 1.75 -17.19
C ALA A 130 -0.68 2.85 -17.07
N ASN A 131 0.24 2.72 -16.11
CA ASN A 131 1.29 3.71 -15.87
C ASN A 131 2.38 3.69 -16.96
N LYS A 132 2.68 2.53 -17.55
CA LYS A 132 3.52 2.46 -18.76
C LYS A 132 2.92 3.25 -19.94
N LEU A 133 1.60 3.23 -20.08
CA LEU A 133 0.91 4.03 -21.10
C LEU A 133 0.94 5.53 -20.72
N GLY A 134 0.60 5.86 -19.49
CA GLY A 134 0.59 7.25 -18.99
C GLY A 134 1.94 7.92 -19.10
N ALA A 135 3.02 7.24 -18.71
CA ALA A 135 4.39 7.75 -18.75
C ALA A 135 4.91 8.11 -20.16
N ARG A 136 4.27 7.57 -21.21
CA ARG A 136 4.55 8.00 -22.61
C ARG A 136 3.80 9.26 -23.01
N MET A 137 2.94 9.79 -22.18
CA MET A 137 2.09 10.94 -22.46
C MET A 137 2.50 12.20 -21.69
N THR A 138 3.45 12.07 -20.75
CA THR A 138 3.87 13.15 -19.87
C THR A 138 5.35 13.02 -19.49
N SER A 139 5.95 14.13 -19.06
CA SER A 139 7.26 14.16 -18.40
C SER A 139 7.17 14.16 -16.86
N HIS A 140 5.97 14.23 -16.29
CA HIS A 140 5.75 14.23 -14.84
C HIS A 140 5.45 12.80 -14.37
N VAL A 141 6.51 12.02 -14.11
CA VAL A 141 6.41 10.61 -13.73
C VAL A 141 7.12 10.40 -12.40
N ALA A 142 6.35 10.12 -11.36
CA ALA A 142 6.82 9.79 -10.03
C ALA A 142 6.86 8.27 -9.83
N THR A 143 7.89 7.74 -9.17
CA THR A 143 8.03 6.32 -8.84
C THR A 143 8.35 6.13 -7.37
N SER A 144 7.90 5.01 -6.80
CA SER A 144 8.15 4.70 -5.40
C SER A 144 9.50 4.01 -5.18
N PHE A 145 10.00 3.29 -6.17
CA PHE A 145 11.23 2.50 -6.05
C PHE A 145 12.25 2.93 -7.10
N PRO A 146 13.55 2.96 -6.75
CA PRO A 146 14.61 3.44 -7.66
C PRO A 146 14.76 2.60 -8.93
N ASP A 147 14.48 1.29 -8.85
CA ASP A 147 14.61 0.36 -9.97
C ASP A 147 13.39 0.33 -10.91
N THR A 148 12.39 1.19 -10.66
CA THR A 148 11.19 1.25 -11.50
C THR A 148 11.49 1.90 -12.84
N VAL A 149 11.48 1.13 -13.92
CA VAL A 149 11.83 1.59 -15.27
C VAL A 149 10.61 2.21 -15.96
N LEU A 150 10.55 3.53 -15.98
CA LEU A 150 9.57 4.32 -16.75
C LEU A 150 10.28 5.53 -17.41
N PRO A 151 9.77 6.03 -18.56
CA PRO A 151 10.25 7.29 -19.12
C PRO A 151 10.07 8.44 -18.13
N HIS A 152 11.07 9.30 -18.04
CA HIS A 152 11.05 10.51 -17.18
C HIS A 152 10.84 10.25 -15.68
N ALA A 153 11.10 9.02 -15.21
CA ALA A 153 10.88 8.65 -13.82
C ALA A 153 11.75 9.48 -12.86
N VAL A 154 11.11 10.05 -11.86
CA VAL A 154 11.73 10.65 -10.68
C VAL A 154 11.30 9.85 -9.47
N VAL A 155 12.26 9.41 -8.65
CA VAL A 155 11.95 8.68 -7.43
C VAL A 155 11.47 9.66 -6.37
N THR A 156 10.19 9.57 -6.02
CA THR A 156 9.53 10.41 -5.01
C THR A 156 9.21 9.63 -3.73
N GLY A 157 9.26 8.31 -3.78
CA GLY A 157 8.70 7.45 -2.76
C GLY A 157 7.20 7.19 -2.94
N LEU A 158 6.63 6.40 -2.05
CA LEU A 158 5.21 6.07 -2.03
C LEU A 158 4.49 6.96 -1.01
N PRO A 159 3.49 7.76 -1.42
CA PRO A 159 2.63 8.47 -0.48
C PRO A 159 1.94 7.51 0.49
N ILE A 160 2.16 7.68 1.78
CA ILE A 160 1.51 6.93 2.86
C ILE A 160 0.70 7.86 3.75
N ARG A 161 -0.23 7.29 4.50
CA ARG A 161 -1.10 8.06 5.40
C ARG A 161 -0.27 8.82 6.43
N ARG A 162 -0.58 10.10 6.63
CA ARG A 162 0.11 10.96 7.60
C ARG A 162 0.14 10.37 9.01
N LEU A 163 -0.95 9.70 9.43
CA LEU A 163 -1.01 8.99 10.69
C LEU A 163 0.14 7.97 10.88
N ILE A 164 0.68 7.43 9.79
CA ILE A 164 1.82 6.51 9.81
C ILE A 164 3.14 7.26 9.64
N SER A 165 3.22 8.19 8.66
CA SER A 165 4.49 8.87 8.34
C SER A 165 4.99 9.79 9.46
N THR A 166 4.09 10.26 10.33
CA THR A 166 4.44 11.17 11.43
C THR A 166 4.33 10.53 12.82
N MET A 167 4.05 9.22 12.90
CA MET A 167 3.88 8.57 14.21
C MET A 167 5.18 8.44 14.97
N ASP A 168 5.08 8.59 16.27
CA ASP A 168 6.11 8.17 17.23
C ASP A 168 5.68 6.84 17.87
N ARG A 169 6.35 5.74 17.48
CA ARG A 169 6.04 4.41 17.99
C ARG A 169 6.21 4.31 19.51
N GLY A 170 7.22 4.96 20.05
CA GLY A 170 7.48 4.96 21.50
C GLY A 170 6.36 5.65 22.28
N ALA A 171 5.95 6.82 21.82
CA ALA A 171 4.87 7.59 22.44
C ALA A 171 3.51 6.86 22.38
N LEU A 172 3.26 6.08 21.32
CA LEU A 172 1.99 5.35 21.14
C LEU A 172 1.98 3.97 21.79
N ARG A 173 3.12 3.41 22.23
CA ARG A 173 3.23 2.01 22.66
C ARG A 173 2.27 1.64 23.79
N THR A 174 2.19 2.44 24.85
CA THR A 174 1.31 2.16 26.00
C THR A 174 -0.17 2.12 25.60
N GLU A 175 -0.62 3.10 24.78
CA GLU A 175 -1.96 3.09 24.23
C GLU A 175 -2.21 1.87 23.35
N ALA A 176 -1.24 1.52 22.52
CA ALA A 176 -1.32 0.39 21.60
C ALA A 176 -1.44 -0.96 22.34
N MET A 177 -0.58 -1.19 23.36
CA MET A 177 -0.65 -2.40 24.16
C MET A 177 -1.99 -2.55 24.86
N ALA A 178 -2.49 -1.48 25.48
CA ALA A 178 -3.80 -1.47 26.14
C ALA A 178 -4.94 -1.72 25.17
N SER A 179 -4.88 -1.10 23.96
CA SER A 179 -5.92 -1.22 22.93
C SER A 179 -6.10 -2.63 22.41
N PHE A 180 -5.02 -3.42 22.37
CA PHE A 180 -5.04 -4.80 21.87
C PHE A 180 -5.02 -5.86 22.99
N GLY A 181 -4.96 -5.47 24.26
CA GLY A 181 -4.86 -6.39 25.38
C GLY A 181 -3.55 -7.18 25.40
N LEU A 182 -2.46 -6.54 24.98
CA LEU A 182 -1.11 -7.08 24.97
C LEU A 182 -0.33 -6.70 26.24
N ARG A 183 0.72 -7.43 26.52
CA ARG A 183 1.58 -7.23 27.70
C ARG A 183 2.84 -6.46 27.31
N ASP A 184 3.24 -5.46 28.11
CA ASP A 184 4.44 -4.64 27.86
C ASP A 184 5.77 -5.38 28.08
N ASP A 185 5.73 -6.45 28.88
CA ASP A 185 6.90 -7.26 29.26
C ASP A 185 7.23 -8.39 28.27
N LEU A 186 6.44 -8.55 27.21
CA LEU A 186 6.63 -9.58 26.18
C LEU A 186 6.90 -8.97 24.81
N PRO A 187 7.81 -9.57 24.01
CA PRO A 187 7.98 -9.20 22.62
C PRO A 187 6.74 -9.51 21.79
N THR A 188 6.37 -8.61 20.88
CA THR A 188 5.14 -8.68 20.09
C THR A 188 5.44 -8.91 18.61
N LEU A 189 4.91 -10.00 18.06
CA LEU A 189 4.84 -10.23 16.62
C LEU A 189 3.52 -9.70 16.06
N LEU A 190 3.58 -8.71 15.18
CA LEU A 190 2.44 -8.36 14.33
C LEU A 190 2.40 -9.27 13.10
N VAL A 191 1.24 -9.84 12.79
CA VAL A 191 1.03 -10.69 11.61
C VAL A 191 -0.05 -10.10 10.73
N THR A 192 0.22 -9.86 9.45
CA THR A 192 -0.80 -9.35 8.52
C THR A 192 -0.59 -9.80 7.09
N GLY A 193 -1.66 -10.26 6.46
CA GLY A 193 -1.71 -10.58 5.04
C GLY A 193 -2.09 -9.40 4.14
N GLY A 194 -2.23 -8.19 4.72
CA GLY A 194 -2.81 -7.01 4.05
C GLY A 194 -4.34 -7.05 4.07
N SER A 195 -4.98 -6.12 3.35
CA SER A 195 -6.44 -5.89 3.40
C SER A 195 -7.33 -7.09 3.05
N GLN A 196 -6.81 -8.11 2.39
CA GLN A 196 -7.55 -9.32 2.02
C GLN A 196 -7.21 -10.52 2.91
N GLY A 197 -6.20 -10.39 3.77
CA GLY A 197 -5.62 -11.51 4.51
C GLY A 197 -4.74 -12.41 3.63
N ALA A 198 -4.12 -13.41 4.23
CA ALA A 198 -3.24 -14.37 3.55
C ALA A 198 -3.33 -15.75 4.21
N ALA A 199 -4.08 -16.67 3.61
CA ALA A 199 -4.35 -18.00 4.18
C ALA A 199 -3.08 -18.76 4.59
N ARG A 200 -2.00 -18.70 3.79
CA ARG A 200 -0.74 -19.36 4.15
C ARG A 200 -0.05 -18.71 5.34
N ILE A 201 0.00 -17.39 5.40
CA ILE A 201 0.56 -16.68 6.57
C ILE A 201 -0.24 -17.04 7.81
N ASN A 202 -1.58 -16.99 7.71
CA ASN A 202 -2.46 -17.34 8.82
C ASN A 202 -2.18 -18.76 9.31
N ALA A 203 -2.15 -19.75 8.40
CA ALA A 203 -1.91 -21.15 8.76
C ALA A 203 -0.51 -21.39 9.35
N ALA A 204 0.53 -20.78 8.78
CA ALA A 204 1.90 -20.98 9.26
C ALA A 204 2.10 -20.43 10.68
N VAL A 205 1.61 -19.19 10.93
CA VAL A 205 1.81 -18.57 12.24
C VAL A 205 0.90 -19.19 13.31
N SER A 206 -0.36 -19.51 12.99
CA SER A 206 -1.24 -20.18 13.94
C SER A 206 -0.78 -21.61 14.25
N GLY A 207 -0.21 -22.33 13.28
CA GLY A 207 0.38 -23.64 13.49
C GLY A 207 1.59 -23.65 14.44
N ALA A 208 2.31 -22.51 14.54
CA ALA A 208 3.43 -22.31 15.45
C ALA A 208 3.04 -21.60 16.77
N ALA A 209 1.76 -21.40 17.05
CA ALA A 209 1.31 -20.62 18.20
C ALA A 209 1.85 -21.16 19.54
N GLY A 210 1.92 -22.49 19.71
CA GLY A 210 2.48 -23.11 20.89
C GLY A 210 3.98 -22.84 21.07
N ASP A 211 4.75 -22.89 19.99
CA ASP A 211 6.20 -22.62 20.01
C ASP A 211 6.49 -21.14 20.30
N LEU A 212 5.70 -20.24 19.72
CA LEU A 212 5.78 -18.81 20.00
C LEU A 212 5.46 -18.50 21.47
N ALA A 213 4.39 -19.07 22.00
CA ALA A 213 4.01 -18.93 23.40
C ALA A 213 5.09 -19.50 24.35
N ALA A 214 5.65 -20.68 24.04
CA ALA A 214 6.73 -21.28 24.82
C ALA A 214 7.99 -20.42 24.86
N ALA A 215 8.24 -19.62 23.82
CA ALA A 215 9.31 -18.66 23.74
C ALA A 215 8.97 -17.28 24.34
N GLY A 216 7.78 -17.10 24.91
CA GLY A 216 7.30 -15.85 25.47
C GLY A 216 6.97 -14.78 24.42
N VAL A 217 6.72 -15.15 23.17
CA VAL A 217 6.37 -14.24 22.09
C VAL A 217 4.85 -14.11 21.98
N GLN A 218 4.32 -12.94 22.24
CA GLN A 218 2.90 -12.66 22.02
C GLN A 218 2.62 -12.24 20.56
N VAL A 219 1.38 -12.46 20.11
CA VAL A 219 1.02 -12.28 18.71
C VAL A 219 -0.20 -11.37 18.57
N LEU A 220 -0.10 -10.36 17.71
CA LEU A 220 -1.23 -9.60 17.17
C LEU A 220 -1.45 -10.02 15.72
N HIS A 221 -2.49 -10.84 15.48
CA HIS A 221 -2.74 -11.47 14.18
C HIS A 221 -3.94 -10.86 13.46
N VAL A 222 -3.69 -10.09 12.40
CA VAL A 222 -4.72 -9.51 11.52
C VAL A 222 -4.97 -10.47 10.35
N VAL A 223 -5.97 -11.33 10.49
CA VAL A 223 -6.20 -12.47 9.58
C VAL A 223 -6.85 -12.10 8.25
N GLY A 224 -7.57 -10.96 8.22
CA GLY A 224 -8.35 -10.50 7.06
C GLY A 224 -9.83 -10.89 7.16
N PRO A 225 -10.73 -10.13 6.49
CA PRO A 225 -12.18 -10.19 6.71
C PRO A 225 -12.86 -11.50 6.29
N LYS A 226 -12.18 -12.31 5.47
CA LYS A 226 -12.70 -13.58 4.94
C LYS A 226 -12.14 -14.82 5.64
N HIS A 227 -11.31 -14.62 6.66
CA HIS A 227 -10.61 -15.69 7.34
C HIS A 227 -11.01 -15.69 8.81
N GLY A 228 -11.44 -16.85 9.30
CA GLY A 228 -11.56 -17.11 10.72
C GLY A 228 -10.30 -17.84 11.19
N LEU A 229 -9.90 -17.60 12.42
CA LEU A 229 -8.82 -18.32 13.09
C LEU A 229 -9.21 -18.54 14.54
N ASP A 230 -9.14 -19.78 14.97
CA ASP A 230 -9.31 -20.16 16.35
C ASP A 230 -7.96 -20.64 16.89
N VAL A 231 -7.44 -19.91 17.86
CA VAL A 231 -6.19 -20.25 18.55
C VAL A 231 -6.50 -20.37 20.02
N ALA A 232 -6.07 -21.45 20.64
CA ALA A 232 -6.30 -21.68 22.06
C ALA A 232 -5.70 -20.51 22.89
N SER A 233 -6.49 -19.96 23.79
CA SER A 233 -6.03 -18.96 24.75
C SER A 233 -5.05 -19.58 25.74
N GLY A 234 -3.96 -18.86 26.04
CA GLY A 234 -2.92 -19.26 26.96
C GLY A 234 -2.48 -18.10 27.84
N GLU A 235 -1.42 -18.30 28.64
CA GLU A 235 -0.83 -17.25 29.48
C GLU A 235 -0.14 -16.15 28.64
N VAL A 236 0.39 -16.51 27.46
CA VAL A 236 0.97 -15.58 26.50
C VAL A 236 -0.13 -15.16 25.51
N PRO A 237 -0.41 -13.85 25.34
CA PRO A 237 -1.47 -13.36 24.49
C PRO A 237 -1.29 -13.75 23.02
N TYR A 238 -2.37 -14.26 22.40
CA TYR A 238 -2.51 -14.41 20.96
C TYR A 238 -3.82 -13.75 20.54
N VAL A 239 -3.73 -12.53 20.05
CA VAL A 239 -4.88 -11.68 19.71
C VAL A 239 -5.19 -11.82 18.24
N VAL A 240 -6.40 -12.26 17.88
CA VAL A 240 -6.87 -12.44 16.51
C VAL A 240 -7.87 -11.33 16.18
N LEU A 241 -7.60 -10.58 15.11
CA LEU A 241 -8.47 -9.52 14.59
C LEU A 241 -8.75 -9.75 13.11
N ASN A 242 -9.98 -9.53 12.68
CA ASN A 242 -10.32 -9.60 11.26
C ASN A 242 -9.77 -8.41 10.46
N TYR A 243 -9.73 -7.24 11.09
CA TYR A 243 -9.28 -5.99 10.49
C TYR A 243 -8.80 -5.01 11.56
N VAL A 244 -7.89 -4.12 11.20
CA VAL A 244 -7.39 -3.03 12.06
C VAL A 244 -7.47 -1.71 11.30
N ASP A 245 -8.25 -0.77 11.83
CA ASP A 245 -8.35 0.60 11.29
C ASP A 245 -7.15 1.44 11.70
N ARG A 246 -6.74 1.33 12.97
CA ARG A 246 -5.61 2.04 13.59
C ARG A 246 -4.32 1.22 13.43
N MET A 247 -3.83 1.13 12.16
CA MET A 247 -2.55 0.44 11.90
C MET A 247 -1.35 1.10 12.57
N ASP A 248 -1.42 2.39 12.85
CA ASP A 248 -0.44 3.10 13.68
C ASP A 248 -0.29 2.46 15.07
N LEU A 249 -1.39 2.14 15.75
CA LEU A 249 -1.33 1.42 17.01
C LEU A 249 -0.80 -0.01 16.84
N ALA A 250 -1.18 -0.72 15.76
CA ALA A 250 -0.64 -2.06 15.50
C ALA A 250 0.88 -2.03 15.27
N TYR A 251 1.39 -1.04 14.52
CA TYR A 251 2.82 -0.83 14.34
C TYR A 251 3.53 -0.37 15.63
N ALA A 252 2.85 0.41 16.48
CA ALA A 252 3.41 0.83 17.76
C ALA A 252 3.52 -0.32 18.77
N ALA A 253 2.56 -1.24 18.79
CA ALA A 253 2.57 -2.41 19.65
C ALA A 253 3.64 -3.45 19.24
N ALA A 254 4.03 -3.50 17.98
CA ALA A 254 4.85 -4.57 17.43
C ALA A 254 6.37 -4.32 17.62
N ASP A 255 7.13 -5.38 17.86
CA ASP A 255 8.60 -5.38 17.84
C ASP A 255 9.14 -5.90 16.49
N ALA A 256 8.39 -6.79 15.82
CA ALA A 256 8.61 -7.18 14.44
C ALA A 256 7.29 -7.47 13.74
N VAL A 257 7.29 -7.48 12.40
CA VAL A 257 6.12 -7.81 11.60
C VAL A 257 6.40 -8.96 10.62
N LEU A 258 5.46 -9.90 10.50
CA LEU A 258 5.41 -10.90 9.45
C LEU A 258 4.27 -10.54 8.50
N CYS A 259 4.58 -10.20 7.25
CA CYS A 259 3.59 -9.63 6.35
C CYS A 259 3.82 -9.94 4.87
N ARG A 260 2.80 -9.65 4.03
CA ARG A 260 2.98 -9.54 2.58
C ARG A 260 3.82 -8.30 2.24
N SER A 261 4.54 -8.34 1.12
CA SER A 261 5.40 -7.26 0.63
C SER A 261 4.76 -6.42 -0.49
N GLY A 262 3.46 -6.09 -0.32
CA GLY A 262 2.84 -5.04 -1.12
C GLY A 262 3.51 -3.68 -0.86
N SER A 263 3.59 -2.82 -1.87
CA SER A 263 4.32 -1.55 -1.77
C SER A 263 3.92 -0.70 -0.57
N ASN A 264 2.62 -0.55 -0.28
CA ASN A 264 2.15 0.19 0.88
C ASN A 264 2.69 -0.41 2.19
N THR A 265 2.59 -1.73 2.36
CA THR A 265 3.05 -2.41 3.58
C THR A 265 4.57 -2.26 3.76
N VAL A 266 5.34 -2.47 2.69
CA VAL A 266 6.80 -2.30 2.73
C VAL A 266 7.16 -0.87 3.13
N THR A 267 6.52 0.12 2.50
CA THR A 267 6.78 1.54 2.78
C THR A 267 6.38 1.93 4.21
N GLU A 268 5.19 1.54 4.66
CA GLU A 268 4.72 1.85 6.02
C GLU A 268 5.64 1.21 7.07
N VAL A 269 5.90 -0.09 6.95
CA VAL A 269 6.68 -0.88 7.92
C VAL A 269 8.14 -0.39 7.98
N ALA A 270 8.79 -0.20 6.84
CA ALA A 270 10.16 0.30 6.78
C ALA A 270 10.24 1.76 7.25
N GLY A 271 9.28 2.59 6.85
CA GLY A 271 9.23 4.01 7.24
C GLY A 271 9.13 4.21 8.74
N VAL A 272 8.35 3.39 9.46
CA VAL A 272 8.29 3.45 10.93
C VAL A 272 9.45 2.71 11.62
N GLY A 273 10.38 2.13 10.84
CA GLY A 273 11.54 1.41 11.36
C GLY A 273 11.17 0.13 12.11
N LEU A 274 10.18 -0.61 11.63
CA LEU A 274 9.78 -1.89 12.21
C LEU A 274 10.47 -3.04 11.46
N PRO A 275 11.26 -3.89 12.13
CA PRO A 275 11.86 -5.08 11.51
C PRO A 275 10.81 -5.97 10.87
N ALA A 276 11.07 -6.50 9.67
CA ALA A 276 10.06 -7.23 8.94
C ALA A 276 10.52 -8.59 8.42
N ILE A 277 9.58 -9.55 8.43
CA ILE A 277 9.65 -10.80 7.68
C ILE A 277 8.67 -10.67 6.52
N TYR A 278 9.20 -10.41 5.34
CA TYR A 278 8.41 -10.24 4.12
C TYR A 278 8.15 -11.58 3.42
N VAL A 279 6.88 -11.84 3.14
CA VAL A 279 6.42 -13.05 2.44
C VAL A 279 5.72 -12.61 1.14
N PRO A 280 6.43 -12.50 0.02
CA PRO A 280 5.85 -12.06 -1.24
C PRO A 280 4.69 -12.93 -1.68
N LEU A 281 3.66 -12.31 -2.25
CA LEU A 281 2.54 -13.03 -2.86
C LEU A 281 3.06 -13.83 -4.07
N PRO A 282 2.80 -15.16 -4.15
CA PRO A 282 3.38 -16.03 -5.19
C PRO A 282 2.71 -15.88 -6.57
N ILE A 283 1.66 -15.05 -6.66
CA ILE A 283 0.90 -14.79 -7.90
C ILE A 283 1.11 -13.34 -8.35
N GLY A 284 0.94 -13.09 -9.63
CA GLY A 284 1.15 -11.75 -10.21
C GLY A 284 2.36 -11.75 -11.14
N ASN A 285 3.10 -10.65 -11.18
CA ASN A 285 4.29 -10.45 -11.99
C ASN A 285 5.60 -10.44 -11.16
N GLY A 286 5.52 -10.81 -9.88
CA GLY A 286 6.68 -10.85 -8.98
C GLY A 286 7.05 -9.51 -8.33
N GLU A 287 6.22 -8.47 -8.50
CA GLU A 287 6.48 -7.12 -7.97
C GLU A 287 6.74 -7.10 -6.46
N GLN A 288 6.08 -7.99 -5.69
CA GLN A 288 6.21 -7.98 -4.24
C GLN A 288 7.61 -8.34 -3.75
N SER A 289 8.29 -9.25 -4.42
CA SER A 289 9.70 -9.58 -4.09
C SER A 289 10.62 -8.38 -4.33
N LEU A 290 10.37 -7.64 -5.41
CA LEU A 290 11.16 -6.45 -5.76
C LEU A 290 10.82 -5.23 -4.90
N ASN A 291 9.57 -5.10 -4.46
CA ASN A 291 9.19 -4.03 -3.52
C ASN A 291 9.96 -4.13 -2.19
N ALA A 292 10.15 -5.35 -1.66
CA ALA A 292 10.89 -5.56 -0.41
C ALA A 292 12.41 -5.45 -0.57
N ARG A 293 12.93 -5.61 -1.78
CA ARG A 293 14.36 -5.76 -2.04
C ARG A 293 15.23 -4.65 -1.44
N PRO A 294 14.91 -3.35 -1.61
CA PRO A 294 15.74 -2.29 -1.04
C PRO A 294 15.89 -2.40 0.49
N VAL A 295 14.82 -2.79 1.19
CA VAL A 295 14.84 -2.97 2.65
C VAL A 295 15.64 -4.21 3.05
N ILE A 296 15.50 -5.31 2.29
CA ILE A 296 16.26 -6.54 2.52
C ILE A 296 17.76 -6.32 2.28
N ASP A 297 18.13 -5.69 1.17
CA ASP A 297 19.52 -5.42 0.80
C ASP A 297 20.21 -4.48 1.82
N ALA A 298 19.44 -3.61 2.47
CA ALA A 298 19.92 -2.78 3.57
C ALA A 298 20.02 -3.52 4.92
N GLY A 299 19.51 -4.75 5.03
CA GLY A 299 19.46 -5.50 6.28
C GLY A 299 18.28 -5.17 7.19
N GLY A 300 17.26 -4.46 6.68
CA GLY A 300 16.05 -4.05 7.44
C GLY A 300 14.97 -5.14 7.55
N GLY A 301 15.17 -6.31 6.95
CA GLY A 301 14.17 -7.38 6.98
C GLY A 301 14.70 -8.72 6.49
N LEU A 302 13.84 -9.74 6.58
CA LEU A 302 14.03 -11.07 6.02
C LEU A 302 13.03 -11.29 4.88
N LEU A 303 13.45 -12.02 3.84
CA LEU A 303 12.57 -12.42 2.73
C LEU A 303 12.37 -13.93 2.75
N VAL A 304 11.12 -14.38 2.78
CA VAL A 304 10.76 -15.80 2.78
C VAL A 304 9.80 -16.08 1.64
N ALA A 305 10.12 -17.07 0.82
CA ALA A 305 9.20 -17.50 -0.23
C ALA A 305 7.90 -18.05 0.39
N ASP A 306 6.75 -17.74 -0.22
CA ASP A 306 5.44 -18.18 0.29
C ASP A 306 5.39 -19.70 0.56
N ALA A 307 5.93 -20.52 -0.34
CA ALA A 307 5.96 -21.97 -0.19
C ALA A 307 6.88 -22.47 0.95
N ALA A 308 7.88 -21.68 1.33
CA ALA A 308 8.82 -22.01 2.41
C ALA A 308 8.32 -21.58 3.78
N LEU A 309 7.27 -20.75 3.85
CA LEU A 309 6.67 -20.35 5.12
C LEU A 309 5.79 -21.49 5.65
N THR A 310 6.31 -22.22 6.63
CA THR A 310 5.63 -23.31 7.36
C THR A 310 5.62 -23.03 8.86
N PRO A 311 4.78 -23.73 9.66
CA PRO A 311 4.83 -23.61 11.12
C PRO A 311 6.22 -23.88 11.70
N GLU A 312 6.93 -24.89 11.18
CA GLU A 312 8.28 -25.25 11.61
C GLU A 312 9.29 -24.13 11.30
N TRP A 313 9.16 -23.47 10.15
CA TRP A 313 9.98 -22.30 9.81
C TRP A 313 9.73 -21.15 10.78
N VAL A 314 8.47 -20.88 11.10
CA VAL A 314 8.08 -19.83 12.07
C VAL A 314 8.66 -20.14 13.44
N ALA A 315 8.47 -21.38 13.93
CA ALA A 315 8.97 -21.84 15.23
C ALA A 315 10.52 -21.75 15.33
N ALA A 316 11.21 -22.08 14.25
CA ALA A 316 12.68 -22.07 14.23
C ALA A 316 13.28 -20.65 14.13
N THR A 317 12.57 -19.70 13.50
CA THR A 317 13.14 -18.40 13.12
C THR A 317 12.65 -17.23 13.98
N VAL A 318 11.32 -17.17 14.22
CA VAL A 318 10.69 -16.00 14.83
C VAL A 318 11.10 -15.78 16.30
N PRO A 319 11.15 -16.80 17.17
CA PRO A 319 11.56 -16.60 18.55
C PRO A 319 12.97 -16.01 18.66
N GLY A 320 13.95 -16.57 17.93
CA GLY A 320 15.32 -16.09 17.96
C GLY A 320 15.50 -14.65 17.41
N LEU A 321 14.59 -14.21 16.54
CA LEU A 321 14.57 -12.82 16.09
C LEU A 321 13.99 -11.89 17.16
N LEU A 322 12.85 -12.25 17.76
CA LEU A 322 12.12 -11.39 18.68
C LEU A 322 12.76 -11.29 20.07
N THR A 323 13.58 -12.26 20.44
CA THR A 323 14.33 -12.23 21.71
C THR A 323 15.74 -11.63 21.60
N ASP A 324 16.09 -11.06 20.44
CA ASP A 324 17.37 -10.36 20.19
C ASP A 324 17.11 -8.85 19.95
N PRO A 325 17.08 -8.03 21.01
CA PRO A 325 16.76 -6.61 20.90
C PRO A 325 17.80 -5.81 20.09
N ASP A 326 19.07 -6.19 20.14
CA ASP A 326 20.13 -5.52 19.39
C ASP A 326 19.95 -5.75 17.88
N ARG A 327 19.62 -6.98 17.50
CA ARG A 327 19.29 -7.32 16.12
C ARG A 327 18.06 -6.58 15.63
N LEU A 328 16.99 -6.53 16.41
CA LEU A 328 15.78 -5.78 16.07
C LEU A 328 16.06 -4.29 15.91
N ALA A 329 16.84 -3.69 16.81
CA ALA A 329 17.23 -2.29 16.71
C ALA A 329 18.05 -2.00 15.45
N GLY A 330 19.02 -2.85 15.13
CA GLY A 330 19.84 -2.75 13.92
C GLY A 330 18.99 -2.86 12.63
N MET A 331 18.09 -3.85 12.56
CA MET A 331 17.17 -4.01 11.43
C MET A 331 16.22 -2.81 11.29
N GLY A 332 15.65 -2.32 12.39
CA GLY A 332 14.76 -1.17 12.37
C GLY A 332 15.45 0.11 11.89
N ALA A 333 16.69 0.34 12.32
CA ALA A 333 17.50 1.48 11.87
C ALA A 333 17.84 1.39 10.38
N ALA A 334 18.20 0.20 9.90
CA ALA A 334 18.49 -0.06 8.49
C ALA A 334 17.27 0.17 7.60
N ALA A 335 16.08 -0.28 8.03
CA ALA A 335 14.84 -0.10 7.29
C ALA A 335 14.45 1.39 7.17
N ARG A 336 14.51 2.15 8.27
CA ARG A 336 14.08 3.56 8.33
C ARG A 336 14.84 4.46 7.36
N GLY A 337 16.11 4.19 7.10
CA GLY A 337 16.94 5.00 6.22
C GLY A 337 16.61 4.88 4.72
N ILE A 338 15.78 3.90 4.33
CA ILE A 338 15.55 3.57 2.92
C ILE A 338 14.32 4.28 2.34
N ILE A 339 13.32 4.59 3.17
CA ILE A 339 12.00 5.05 2.71
C ILE A 339 11.80 6.54 3.05
N PRO A 340 11.57 7.41 2.04
CA PRO A 340 11.16 8.80 2.29
C PRO A 340 9.77 8.83 2.95
N LEU A 341 9.61 9.61 4.01
CA LEU A 341 8.33 9.77 4.72
C LEU A 341 7.51 10.97 4.23
N ASP A 342 8.08 11.80 3.38
CA ASP A 342 7.50 13.02 2.80
C ASP A 342 7.06 12.86 1.33
N ALA A 343 6.96 11.63 0.87
CA ALA A 343 6.58 11.28 -0.51
C ALA A 343 5.21 11.87 -0.92
N ASP A 344 4.28 12.00 0.00
CA ASP A 344 2.98 12.61 -0.20
C ASP A 344 3.10 14.11 -0.54
N GLU A 345 3.97 14.84 0.16
CA GLU A 345 4.23 16.26 -0.10
C GLU A 345 5.03 16.48 -1.40
N ILE A 346 6.03 15.64 -1.66
CA ILE A 346 6.82 15.71 -2.90
C ILE A 346 5.91 15.52 -4.10
N LEU A 347 5.06 14.49 -4.08
CA LEU A 347 4.11 14.24 -5.17
C LEU A 347 3.07 15.37 -5.29
N ALA A 348 2.55 15.86 -4.16
CA ALA A 348 1.60 16.97 -4.17
C ALA A 348 2.19 18.25 -4.79
N ARG A 349 3.45 18.60 -4.49
CA ARG A 349 4.15 19.73 -5.14
C ARG A 349 4.29 19.51 -6.65
N MET A 350 4.71 18.31 -7.10
CA MET A 350 4.78 17.97 -8.53
C MET A 350 3.43 18.17 -9.23
N ILE A 351 2.33 17.81 -8.56
CA ILE A 351 0.96 18.00 -9.10
C ILE A 351 0.61 19.49 -9.22
N LEU A 352 0.89 20.28 -8.19
CA LEU A 352 0.62 21.72 -8.18
C LEU A 352 1.43 22.44 -9.27
N ASP A 353 2.70 22.09 -9.40
CA ASP A 353 3.59 22.66 -10.43
C ASP A 353 3.11 22.31 -11.85
N ALA A 354 2.74 21.04 -12.08
CA ALA A 354 2.21 20.59 -13.37
C ALA A 354 0.90 21.30 -13.75
N GLY A 355 0.02 21.55 -12.79
CA GLY A 355 -1.24 22.27 -13.01
C GLY A 355 -1.06 23.78 -13.20
N ALA A 356 -0.05 24.40 -12.58
CA ALA A 356 0.24 25.81 -12.70
C ALA A 356 0.94 26.19 -14.03
N ALA A 357 1.62 25.24 -14.66
CA ALA A 357 2.36 25.45 -15.93
C ALA A 357 1.46 25.55 -17.18
N ARG A 358 0.12 25.60 -17.02
CA ARG A 358 -0.86 25.66 -18.11
C ARG A 358 -1.14 27.08 -18.62
#